data_13a6e2c4becd378ef625b19e68a6c84e
#
_entry.id   13a6e2c4becd378ef625b19e68a6c84e
#
_cell.length_a   1.000
_cell.length_b   1.000
_cell.length_c   1.000
_cell.angle_alpha   90.00
_cell.angle_beta   90.00
_cell.angle_gamma   90.00
#
_symmetry.space_group_name_H-M   'P 1'
#
loop_
_entity.id
_entity.type
_entity.pdbx_description
1 polymer ?
#
loop_
_entity_poly.entity_id
_entity_poly.type
_entity_poly.pdbx_seq_one_letter_code
_entity_poly.pdbx_strand_id
1 'polypeptide(L)'
;MYKRILVANRGEIALRIIRACRELGVETVAIFSEADRGSAYLELVDEAYCVGPPKSAHSYLKIDQVISAAEVGNVEAIHPGYGFL
;
A
#
# COMPACT_ATOMS: atom_id res chain seq x y z
N MET A 1 2.98 -19.00 3.61
CA MET A 1 2.89 -17.54 3.81
C MET A 1 3.25 -16.83 2.51
N TYR A 2 2.61 -15.69 2.25
CA TYR A 2 2.92 -14.88 1.08
C TYR A 2 4.33 -14.31 1.19
N LYS A 3 4.99 -14.16 0.05
CA LYS A 3 6.33 -13.57 0.00
C LYS A 3 6.30 -12.07 -0.19
N ARG A 4 5.25 -11.56 -0.84
CA ARG A 4 5.16 -10.15 -1.20
C ARG A 4 3.69 -9.72 -1.23
N ILE A 5 3.34 -8.67 -0.52
CA ILE A 5 1.97 -8.17 -0.45
C ILE A 5 1.92 -6.67 -0.71
N LEU A 6 0.79 -6.20 -1.23
CA LEU A 6 0.50 -4.77 -1.36
C LEU A 6 -0.33 -4.33 -0.17
N VAL A 7 0.08 -3.23 0.45
CA VAL A 7 -0.64 -2.62 1.57
C VAL A 7 -1.49 -1.49 1.00
N ALA A 8 -2.80 -1.72 0.94
CA ALA A 8 -3.75 -0.79 0.34
C ALA A 8 -4.41 0.08 1.40
N ASN A 9 -3.60 0.84 2.10
CA ASN A 9 -4.05 1.78 3.12
C ASN A 9 -2.99 2.86 3.29
N ARG A 10 -3.22 3.79 4.21
CA ARG A 10 -2.35 4.93 4.42
C ARG A 10 -2.13 5.18 5.91
N GLY A 11 -1.22 6.12 6.22
CA GLY A 11 -1.00 6.60 7.57
C GLY A 11 -0.58 5.53 8.57
N GLU A 12 -1.08 5.64 9.78
CA GLU A 12 -0.73 4.74 10.87
C GLU A 12 -1.15 3.30 10.60
N ILE A 13 -2.28 3.10 9.94
CA ILE A 13 -2.75 1.75 9.61
C ILE A 13 -1.76 1.07 8.65
N ALA A 14 -1.35 1.77 7.59
CA ALA A 14 -0.36 1.26 6.67
C ALA A 14 0.96 0.96 7.38
N LEU A 15 1.41 1.87 8.23
CA LEU A 15 2.66 1.71 8.96
C LEU A 15 2.66 0.46 9.84
N ARG A 16 1.56 0.20 10.55
CA ARG A 16 1.45 -0.99 11.41
C ARG A 16 1.51 -2.28 10.62
N ILE A 17 0.83 -2.33 9.48
CA ILE A 17 0.84 -3.51 8.61
C ILE A 17 2.24 -3.74 8.05
N ILE A 18 2.89 -2.68 7.58
CA ILE A 18 4.24 -2.76 7.00
C ILE A 18 5.24 -3.26 8.03
N ARG A 19 5.18 -2.76 9.25
CA ARG A 19 6.06 -3.21 10.33
C ARG A 19 5.88 -4.69 10.64
N ALA A 20 4.64 -5.16 10.69
CA ALA A 20 4.34 -6.56 10.92
C ALA A 20 4.90 -7.43 9.78
N CYS A 21 4.75 -7.00 8.54
CA CYS A 21 5.30 -7.71 7.39
C CYS A 21 6.81 -7.81 7.46
N ARG A 22 7.48 -6.72 7.83
CA ARG A 22 8.94 -6.72 7.96
C ARG A 22 9.40 -7.71 9.03
N GLU A 23 8.71 -7.77 10.15
CA GLU A 23 9.04 -8.74 11.21
C GLU A 23 8.88 -10.18 10.74
N LEU A 24 7.93 -10.43 9.84
CA LEU A 24 7.68 -11.76 9.29
C LEU A 24 8.53 -12.07 8.04
N GLY A 25 9.35 -11.15 7.60
CA GLY A 25 10.15 -11.33 6.40
C GLY A 25 9.37 -11.27 5.10
N VAL A 26 8.20 -10.62 5.11
CA VAL A 26 7.36 -10.45 3.92
C VAL A 26 7.68 -9.12 3.26
N GLU A 27 7.97 -9.15 1.96
CA GLU A 27 8.18 -7.93 1.19
C GLU A 27 6.89 -7.15 1.04
N THR A 28 6.99 -5.81 1.02
CA THR A 28 5.83 -4.94 0.95
C THR A 28 5.90 -4.00 -0.25
N VAL A 29 4.75 -3.80 -0.87
CA VAL A 29 4.52 -2.77 -1.87
C VAL A 29 3.46 -1.84 -1.30
N ALA A 30 3.71 -0.56 -1.33
CA ALA A 30 2.74 0.44 -0.84
C ALA A 30 2.15 1.20 -2.01
N ILE A 31 0.96 1.75 -1.78
CA ILE A 31 0.37 2.75 -2.67
C ILE A 31 0.24 4.04 -1.90
N PHE A 32 0.22 5.16 -2.60
CA PHE A 32 0.05 6.46 -1.96
C PHE A 32 -0.66 7.42 -2.92
N SER A 33 -1.43 8.32 -2.34
CA SER A 33 -1.98 9.46 -3.09
C SER A 33 -0.96 10.58 -3.11
N GLU A 34 -1.16 11.58 -3.96
CA GLU A 34 -0.27 12.75 -4.01
C GLU A 34 -0.13 13.44 -2.65
N ALA A 35 -1.19 13.45 -1.84
CA ALA A 35 -1.15 14.05 -0.50
C ALA A 35 -0.23 13.30 0.46
N ASP A 36 -0.03 12.02 0.23
CA ASP A 36 0.76 11.16 1.12
C ASP A 36 2.20 10.95 0.64
N ARG A 37 2.59 11.62 -0.43
CA ARG A 37 3.97 11.57 -0.93
C ARG A 37 4.93 12.04 0.18
N GLY A 38 5.93 11.24 0.48
CA GLY A 38 6.86 11.55 1.56
C GLY A 38 6.41 11.12 2.94
N SER A 39 5.29 10.42 3.05
CA SER A 39 4.83 9.88 4.35
C SER A 39 5.82 8.86 4.91
N ALA A 40 5.87 8.78 6.24
CA ALA A 40 6.84 7.92 6.93
C ALA A 40 6.73 6.45 6.54
N TYR A 41 5.52 5.94 6.32
CA TYR A 41 5.35 4.52 6.01
C TYR A 41 6.03 4.13 4.69
N LEU A 42 6.19 5.10 3.76
CA LEU A 42 6.81 4.83 2.46
C LEU A 42 8.30 4.54 2.56
N GLU A 43 8.95 4.94 3.64
CA GLU A 43 10.38 4.68 3.84
C GLU A 43 10.67 3.23 4.19
N LEU A 44 9.66 2.49 4.61
CA LEU A 44 9.82 1.11 5.09
C LEU A 44 9.44 0.04 4.07
N VAL A 45 8.90 0.44 2.92
CA VAL A 45 8.44 -0.51 1.92
C VAL A 45 9.52 -0.81 0.89
N ASP A 46 9.38 -1.94 0.21
CA ASP A 46 10.31 -2.32 -0.86
C ASP A 46 10.04 -1.56 -2.15
N GLU A 47 8.78 -1.29 -2.45
CA GLU A 47 8.38 -0.46 -3.58
C GLU A 47 7.12 0.33 -3.24
N ALA A 48 6.91 1.47 -3.93
CA ALA A 48 5.74 2.31 -3.73
C ALA A 48 5.27 2.90 -5.06
N TYR A 49 3.95 3.02 -5.24
CA TYR A 49 3.35 3.55 -6.45
C TYR A 49 2.29 4.60 -6.12
N CYS A 50 2.33 5.72 -6.84
CA CYS A 50 1.30 6.75 -6.71
C CYS A 50 0.05 6.30 -7.47
N VAL A 51 -1.10 6.30 -6.78
CA VAL A 51 -2.34 5.81 -7.35
C VAL A 51 -3.35 6.90 -7.66
N GLY A 52 -3.00 8.16 -7.46
CA GLY A 52 -3.88 9.25 -7.86
C GLY A 52 -3.81 10.48 -6.98
N PRO A 53 -4.76 11.40 -7.18
CA PRO A 53 -4.81 12.68 -6.47
C PRO A 53 -5.14 12.50 -4.98
N PRO A 54 -5.15 13.61 -4.20
CA PRO A 54 -5.33 13.53 -2.74
C PRO A 54 -6.60 12.84 -2.24
N LYS A 55 -7.72 12.96 -2.95
CA LYS A 55 -8.97 12.36 -2.48
C LYS A 55 -8.93 10.84 -2.52
N SER A 56 -9.31 10.19 -1.42
CA SER A 56 -9.34 8.73 -1.32
C SER A 56 -10.20 8.07 -2.41
N ALA A 57 -11.34 8.68 -2.76
CA ALA A 57 -12.21 8.17 -3.80
C ALA A 57 -11.53 8.08 -5.17
N HIS A 58 -10.52 8.94 -5.42
CA HIS A 58 -9.78 9.00 -6.68
C HIS A 58 -8.41 8.34 -6.60
N SER A 59 -8.08 7.72 -5.48
CA SER A 59 -6.78 7.08 -5.27
C SER A 59 -6.94 5.73 -4.55
N TYR A 60 -7.02 5.72 -3.22
CA TYR A 60 -7.08 4.47 -2.46
C TYR A 60 -8.33 3.63 -2.73
N LEU A 61 -9.44 4.28 -3.05
CA LEU A 61 -10.71 3.61 -3.34
C LEU A 61 -10.95 3.39 -4.84
N LYS A 62 -9.99 3.78 -5.68
CA LYS A 62 -10.09 3.57 -7.12
C LYS A 62 -9.52 2.19 -7.44
N ILE A 63 -10.40 1.21 -7.51
CA ILE A 63 -10.03 -0.22 -7.59
C ILE A 63 -9.09 -0.53 -8.75
N ASP A 64 -9.34 0.02 -9.93
CA ASP A 64 -8.50 -0.24 -11.09
C ASP A 64 -7.05 0.24 -10.89
N GLN A 65 -6.85 1.37 -10.20
CA GLN A 65 -5.51 1.86 -9.89
C GLN A 65 -4.81 0.96 -8.89
N VAL A 66 -5.53 0.48 -7.89
CA VAL A 66 -4.98 -0.43 -6.88
C VAL A 66 -4.58 -1.75 -7.53
N ILE A 67 -5.42 -2.30 -8.38
CA ILE A 67 -5.13 -3.56 -9.08
C ILE A 67 -3.93 -3.38 -10.03
N SER A 68 -3.86 -2.26 -10.74
CA SER A 68 -2.70 -1.97 -11.60
C SER A 68 -1.40 -1.93 -10.81
N ALA A 69 -1.41 -1.29 -9.64
CA ALA A 69 -0.24 -1.24 -8.77
C ALA A 69 0.15 -2.64 -8.28
N ALA A 70 -0.83 -3.47 -7.96
CA ALA A 70 -0.59 -4.85 -7.53
C ALA A 70 0.06 -5.68 -8.64
N GLU A 71 -0.40 -5.51 -9.87
CA GLU A 71 0.18 -6.22 -11.03
C GLU A 71 1.61 -5.76 -11.32
N VAL A 72 1.84 -4.45 -11.35
CA VAL A 72 3.18 -3.90 -11.58
C VAL A 72 4.13 -4.29 -10.45
N GLY A 73 3.66 -4.26 -9.22
CA GLY A 73 4.44 -4.63 -8.05
C GLY A 73 4.66 -6.14 -7.90
N ASN A 74 3.99 -6.94 -8.71
CA ASN A 74 4.11 -8.40 -8.68
C ASN A 74 3.84 -8.99 -7.31
N VAL A 75 2.72 -8.60 -6.70
CA VAL A 75 2.34 -9.06 -5.37
C VAL A 75 1.45 -10.29 -5.44
N GLU A 76 1.43 -11.06 -4.37
CA GLU A 76 0.61 -12.27 -4.26
C GLU A 76 -0.72 -12.02 -3.56
N ALA A 77 -0.82 -10.91 -2.82
CA ALA A 77 -2.02 -10.59 -2.06
C ALA A 77 -2.10 -9.09 -1.81
N ILE A 78 -3.30 -8.62 -1.47
CA ILE A 78 -3.54 -7.22 -1.11
C ILE A 78 -4.12 -7.21 0.31
N HIS A 79 -3.49 -6.42 1.18
CA HIS A 79 -3.98 -6.21 2.53
C HIS A 79 -4.60 -4.81 2.62
N PRO A 80 -5.91 -4.71 2.70
CA PRO A 80 -6.58 -3.40 2.67
C PRO A 80 -6.60 -2.69 4.03
N GLY A 81 -6.26 -3.38 5.11
CA GLY A 81 -6.41 -2.81 6.43
C GLY A 81 -7.88 -2.57 6.76
N TYR A 82 -8.16 -1.44 7.40
CA TYR A 82 -9.52 -1.04 7.72
C TYR A 82 -9.67 0.47 7.52
N GLY A 83 -10.91 0.96 7.55
CA GLY A 83 -11.19 2.39 7.47
C GLY A 83 -11.63 2.90 6.10
N PHE A 84 -11.35 2.15 5.03
CA PHE A 84 -11.76 2.54 3.68
C PHE A 84 -13.03 1.82 3.18
N LEU A 85 -13.33 0.68 3.77
CA LEU A 85 -14.49 -0.10 3.34
C LEU A 85 -15.54 -0.19 4.42
#